data_6d03db2ed0e5502ac58a18ee9984c2a7
#
_entry.id   6d03db2ed0e5502ac58a18ee9984c2a7
#
_cell.length_a   1.000
_cell.length_b   1.000
_cell.length_c   1.000
_cell.angle_alpha   90.00
_cell.angle_beta   90.00
_cell.angle_gamma   90.00
#
_symmetry.space_group_name_H-M   'P 1'
#
loop_
_entity.id
_entity.type
_entity.pdbx_description
1 polymer ?
#
loop_
_entity_poly.entity_id
_entity_poly.type
_entity_poly.pdbx_seq_one_letter_code
_entity_poly.pdbx_strand_id
1 'polypeptide(L)'
;MVRLYTDELTIGYGDRLIVKDLNIKIPDKQITTIIGSNGCGKSTLLKAITRIISHQSGTIILDGENISSENTKLLAKKMAILPQTPESASGLTVGELVSYGRFPYQSGFGRLTKKDIEVIDWALEVTGTKEFKYKPVESLSGGQRQRVWIAMALAQETEIIFLDEPTTYLDMAHQLEILELLQRLNREQGRTIVMVLHDLNQAARFADYIIALKDGEIVKAGNCEEVINHEVLKKVFSIDTEIGRDPRTNKPMCITYNLL
;
A
#
# COMPACT_ATOMS: atom_id res chain seq x y z
N MET A 1 11.58 -13.41 7.27
CA MET A 1 10.70 -13.61 8.45
C MET A 1 9.32 -13.06 8.08
N VAL A 2 8.23 -13.61 8.62
CA VAL A 2 6.87 -13.10 8.38
C VAL A 2 6.42 -12.37 9.64
N ARG A 3 6.13 -11.08 9.54
CA ARG A 3 5.65 -10.25 10.67
C ARG A 3 4.13 -10.13 10.70
N LEU A 4 3.52 -10.07 9.50
CA LEU A 4 2.08 -9.92 9.34
C LEU A 4 1.54 -11.10 8.55
N TYR A 5 0.52 -11.74 9.09
CA TYR A 5 -0.19 -12.82 8.40
C TYR A 5 -1.65 -12.88 8.85
N THR A 6 -2.47 -13.54 8.04
CA THR A 6 -3.87 -13.82 8.38
C THR A 6 -4.10 -15.31 8.49
N ASP A 7 -5.05 -15.69 9.33
CA ASP A 7 -5.48 -17.07 9.53
C ASP A 7 -7.01 -17.13 9.38
N GLU A 8 -7.48 -17.85 8.36
CA GLU A 8 -8.88 -18.05 7.97
C GLU A 8 -9.71 -16.74 7.92
N LEU A 9 -9.10 -15.66 7.40
CA LEU A 9 -9.69 -14.33 7.41
C LEU A 9 -10.89 -14.24 6.50
N THR A 10 -12.05 -13.90 7.05
CA THR A 10 -13.30 -13.66 6.29
C THR A 10 -13.75 -12.22 6.48
N ILE A 11 -14.01 -11.53 5.35
CA ILE A 11 -14.37 -10.12 5.32
C ILE A 11 -15.60 -9.93 4.44
N GLY A 12 -16.53 -9.10 4.90
CA GLY A 12 -17.74 -8.78 4.14
C GLY A 12 -18.40 -7.50 4.60
N TYR A 13 -19.41 -7.07 3.86
CA TYR A 13 -20.28 -5.93 4.18
C TYR A 13 -21.70 -6.45 4.35
N GLY A 14 -22.20 -6.46 5.59
CA GLY A 14 -23.46 -7.13 5.92
C GLY A 14 -23.40 -8.62 5.55
N ASP A 15 -24.36 -9.10 4.79
CA ASP A 15 -24.44 -10.50 4.36
C ASP A 15 -23.55 -10.83 3.13
N ARG A 16 -22.97 -9.82 2.49
CA ARG A 16 -22.13 -10.03 1.30
C ARG A 16 -20.68 -10.29 1.70
N LEU A 17 -20.24 -11.54 1.55
CA LEU A 17 -18.84 -11.91 1.69
C LEU A 17 -18.02 -11.40 0.49
N ILE A 18 -16.86 -10.82 0.76
CA ILE A 18 -15.92 -10.33 -0.24
C ILE A 18 -14.67 -11.22 -0.28
N VAL A 19 -14.21 -11.64 0.90
CA VAL A 19 -13.04 -12.51 1.08
C VAL A 19 -13.45 -13.60 2.05
N LYS A 20 -13.08 -14.85 1.77
CA LYS A 20 -13.44 -16.00 2.61
C LYS A 20 -12.23 -16.86 2.92
N ASP A 21 -12.05 -17.19 4.20
CA ASP A 21 -11.03 -18.10 4.73
C ASP A 21 -9.60 -17.82 4.18
N LEU A 22 -9.26 -16.52 4.05
CA LEU A 22 -8.03 -16.08 3.39
C LEU A 22 -6.82 -16.20 4.32
N ASN A 23 -5.80 -16.91 3.84
CA ASN A 23 -4.51 -17.07 4.51
C ASN A 23 -3.42 -16.38 3.70
N ILE A 24 -2.93 -15.21 4.13
CA ILE A 24 -1.83 -14.49 3.51
C ILE A 24 -0.65 -14.35 4.47
N LYS A 25 0.52 -14.17 3.87
CA LYS A 25 1.75 -13.84 4.59
C LYS A 25 2.40 -12.65 3.90
N ILE A 26 2.72 -11.61 4.66
CA ILE A 26 3.45 -10.44 4.18
C ILE A 26 4.90 -10.58 4.65
N PRO A 27 5.84 -10.77 3.71
CA PRO A 27 7.26 -10.83 4.03
C PRO A 27 7.76 -9.50 4.61
N ASP A 28 8.57 -9.60 5.68
CA ASP A 28 9.16 -8.42 6.31
C ASP A 28 10.25 -7.79 5.42
N LYS A 29 10.33 -6.46 5.44
CA LYS A 29 11.31 -5.66 4.70
C LYS A 29 11.31 -5.88 3.18
N GLN A 30 10.18 -6.29 2.64
CA GLN A 30 9.97 -6.48 1.20
C GLN A 30 8.85 -5.59 0.69
N ILE A 31 8.84 -5.39 -0.62
CA ILE A 31 7.71 -4.78 -1.33
C ILE A 31 6.77 -5.89 -1.76
N THR A 32 5.60 -5.95 -1.15
CA THR A 32 4.51 -6.86 -1.54
C THR A 32 3.50 -6.10 -2.38
N THR A 33 3.17 -6.63 -3.56
CA THR A 33 2.12 -6.07 -4.41
C THR A 33 0.94 -7.02 -4.50
N ILE A 34 -0.26 -6.50 -4.31
CA ILE A 34 -1.51 -7.23 -4.48
C ILE A 34 -2.09 -6.88 -5.86
N ILE A 35 -2.27 -7.90 -6.71
CA ILE A 35 -2.86 -7.77 -8.03
C ILE A 35 -4.16 -8.56 -8.12
N GLY A 36 -5.03 -8.22 -9.08
CA GLY A 36 -6.28 -8.92 -9.34
C GLY A 36 -7.29 -8.03 -10.06
N SER A 37 -8.36 -8.62 -10.57
CA SER A 37 -9.44 -7.90 -11.26
C SER A 37 -10.15 -6.89 -10.35
N ASN A 38 -10.85 -5.93 -10.95
CA ASN A 38 -11.64 -4.98 -10.18
C ASN A 38 -12.75 -5.70 -9.40
N GLY A 39 -12.95 -5.29 -8.15
CA GLY A 39 -13.95 -5.88 -7.28
C GLY A 39 -13.57 -7.23 -6.63
N CYS A 40 -12.38 -7.79 -6.88
CA CYS A 40 -11.95 -9.06 -6.28
C CYS A 40 -11.57 -9.00 -4.79
N GLY A 41 -11.65 -7.83 -4.13
CA GLY A 41 -11.45 -7.70 -2.69
C GLY A 41 -10.12 -7.08 -2.24
N LYS A 42 -9.24 -6.59 -3.13
CA LYS A 42 -7.92 -6.03 -2.78
C LYS A 42 -7.99 -4.90 -1.74
N SER A 43 -8.74 -3.84 -2.03
CA SER A 43 -8.89 -2.69 -1.11
C SER A 43 -9.63 -3.07 0.18
N THR A 44 -10.58 -4.00 0.10
CA THR A 44 -11.28 -4.55 1.27
C THR A 44 -10.31 -5.30 2.18
N LEU A 45 -9.42 -6.11 1.60
CA LEU A 45 -8.36 -6.82 2.31
C LEU A 45 -7.40 -5.83 3.00
N LEU A 46 -6.90 -4.81 2.28
CA LEU A 46 -6.05 -3.77 2.87
C LEU A 46 -6.73 -3.08 4.05
N LYS A 47 -7.98 -2.66 3.88
CA LYS A 47 -8.76 -2.00 4.94
C LYS A 47 -8.97 -2.88 6.17
N ALA A 48 -9.18 -4.18 5.99
CA ALA A 48 -9.32 -5.12 7.11
C ALA A 48 -7.98 -5.34 7.84
N ILE A 49 -6.89 -5.57 7.10
CA ILE A 49 -5.53 -5.74 7.68
C ILE A 49 -5.11 -4.50 8.49
N THR A 50 -5.50 -3.31 8.02
CA THR A 50 -5.17 -2.06 8.71
C THR A 50 -6.23 -1.62 9.73
N ARG A 51 -7.23 -2.46 9.97
CA ARG A 51 -8.30 -2.23 10.95
C ARG A 51 -9.18 -0.99 10.67
N ILE A 52 -9.24 -0.54 9.40
CA ILE A 52 -10.21 0.48 8.97
C ILE A 52 -11.62 -0.11 8.96
N ILE A 53 -11.75 -1.38 8.54
CA ILE A 53 -13.00 -2.15 8.65
C ILE A 53 -12.77 -3.38 9.52
N SER A 54 -13.83 -3.83 10.20
CA SER A 54 -13.79 -5.09 10.94
C SER A 54 -13.91 -6.28 9.98
N HIS A 55 -13.29 -7.40 10.32
CA HIS A 55 -13.52 -8.70 9.70
C HIS A 55 -14.63 -9.46 10.43
N GLN A 56 -15.21 -10.47 9.79
CA GLN A 56 -16.31 -11.26 10.34
C GLN A 56 -15.79 -12.47 11.14
N SER A 57 -14.75 -13.13 10.64
CA SER A 57 -14.09 -14.26 11.30
C SER A 57 -12.62 -14.34 10.93
N GLY A 58 -11.89 -15.24 11.58
CA GLY A 58 -10.44 -15.40 11.41
C GLY A 58 -9.65 -14.43 12.26
N THR A 59 -8.35 -14.38 12.02
CA THR A 59 -7.43 -13.53 12.78
C THR A 59 -6.41 -12.84 11.87
N ILE A 60 -5.96 -11.67 12.30
CA ILE A 60 -4.87 -10.92 11.68
C ILE A 60 -3.79 -10.75 12.74
N ILE A 61 -2.62 -11.31 12.49
CA ILE A 61 -1.51 -11.36 13.44
C ILE A 61 -0.39 -10.44 12.95
N LEU A 62 0.04 -9.52 13.81
CA LEU A 62 1.19 -8.66 13.61
C LEU A 62 2.16 -8.85 14.78
N ASP A 63 3.42 -9.16 14.49
CA ASP A 63 4.47 -9.41 15.49
C ASP A 63 4.09 -10.47 16.55
N GLY A 64 3.28 -11.47 16.15
CA GLY A 64 2.79 -12.53 17.02
C GLY A 64 1.53 -12.20 17.82
N GLU A 65 1.01 -10.97 17.73
CA GLU A 65 -0.16 -10.52 18.47
C GLU A 65 -1.37 -10.28 17.52
N ASN A 66 -2.57 -10.61 18.00
CA ASN A 66 -3.80 -10.33 17.24
C ASN A 66 -4.08 -8.82 17.27
N ILE A 67 -4.11 -8.20 16.09
CA ILE A 67 -4.33 -6.76 15.97
C ILE A 67 -5.69 -6.29 16.51
N SER A 68 -6.68 -7.19 16.59
CA SER A 68 -8.04 -6.83 17.08
C SER A 68 -8.04 -6.43 18.55
N SER A 69 -7.12 -6.96 19.36
CA SER A 69 -6.96 -6.67 20.78
C SER A 69 -6.01 -5.50 21.06
N GLU A 70 -5.23 -5.06 20.06
CA GLU A 70 -4.23 -4.03 20.25
C GLU A 70 -4.85 -2.62 20.35
N ASN A 71 -4.25 -1.76 21.17
CA ASN A 71 -4.64 -0.35 21.24
C ASN A 71 -4.42 0.32 19.87
N THR A 72 -5.44 1.04 19.37
CA THR A 72 -5.42 1.69 18.04
C THR A 72 -4.23 2.64 17.86
N LYS A 73 -3.86 3.38 18.91
CA LYS A 73 -2.73 4.32 18.88
C LYS A 73 -1.38 3.59 18.80
N LEU A 74 -1.27 2.42 19.44
CA LEU A 74 -0.07 1.57 19.35
C LEU A 74 0.02 0.92 17.97
N LEU A 75 -1.08 0.40 17.46
CA LEU A 75 -1.14 -0.16 16.11
C LEU A 75 -0.76 0.87 15.04
N ALA A 76 -1.25 2.12 15.18
CA ALA A 76 -0.91 3.23 14.30
C ALA A 76 0.57 3.65 14.37
N LYS A 77 1.34 3.21 15.35
CA LYS A 77 2.82 3.36 15.38
C LYS A 77 3.56 2.23 14.68
N LYS A 78 2.88 1.13 14.37
CA LYS A 78 3.47 -0.03 13.68
C LYS A 78 3.17 -0.03 12.19
N MET A 79 1.97 0.40 11.79
CA MET A 79 1.53 0.43 10.40
C MET A 79 0.84 1.74 10.01
N ALA A 80 1.12 2.23 8.81
CA ALA A 80 0.44 3.34 8.18
C ALA A 80 -0.36 2.85 6.96
N ILE A 81 -1.43 3.56 6.62
CA ILE A 81 -2.19 3.33 5.40
C ILE A 81 -2.46 4.62 4.65
N LEU A 82 -2.29 4.55 3.33
CA LEU A 82 -2.78 5.54 2.38
C LEU A 82 -3.93 4.90 1.59
N PRO A 83 -5.19 5.33 1.80
CA PRO A 83 -6.34 4.83 1.04
C PRO A 83 -6.32 5.35 -0.40
N GLN A 84 -7.03 4.68 -1.30
CA GLN A 84 -7.14 5.02 -2.73
C GLN A 84 -7.65 6.46 -2.96
N THR A 85 -8.66 6.84 -2.21
CA THR A 85 -9.22 8.20 -2.27
C THR A 85 -9.15 8.79 -0.86
N PRO A 86 -8.08 9.51 -0.53
CA PRO A 86 -8.02 10.22 0.74
C PRO A 86 -9.13 11.27 0.79
N GLU A 87 -9.73 11.43 1.96
CA GLU A 87 -10.74 12.47 2.18
C GLU A 87 -10.19 13.85 1.84
N SER A 88 -11.10 14.77 1.46
CA SER A 88 -10.71 16.13 1.11
C SER A 88 -9.91 16.79 2.24
N ALA A 89 -8.73 17.29 1.91
CA ALA A 89 -7.90 18.12 2.79
C ALA A 89 -8.19 19.61 2.60
N SER A 90 -9.45 19.96 2.29
CA SER A 90 -9.87 21.33 2.01
C SER A 90 -9.56 22.25 3.17
N GLY A 91 -8.98 23.40 2.87
CA GLY A 91 -8.60 24.38 3.87
C GLY A 91 -7.31 24.10 4.63
N LEU A 92 -6.61 22.99 4.35
CA LEU A 92 -5.32 22.67 4.97
C LEU A 92 -4.15 23.08 4.09
N THR A 93 -3.09 23.54 4.72
CA THR A 93 -1.76 23.61 4.09
C THR A 93 -1.12 22.21 4.03
N VAL A 94 -0.14 22.05 3.16
CA VAL A 94 0.65 20.81 3.04
C VAL A 94 1.28 20.43 4.36
N GLY A 95 1.87 21.38 5.09
CA GLY A 95 2.49 21.12 6.39
C GLY A 95 1.49 20.65 7.45
N GLU A 96 0.29 21.24 7.47
CA GLU A 96 -0.79 20.82 8.37
C GLU A 96 -1.27 19.41 8.04
N LEU A 97 -1.49 19.08 6.75
CA LEU A 97 -1.87 17.73 6.36
C LEU A 97 -0.81 16.70 6.78
N VAL A 98 0.47 16.95 6.49
CA VAL A 98 1.55 16.02 6.85
C VAL A 98 1.68 15.87 8.36
N SER A 99 1.36 16.92 9.14
CA SER A 99 1.38 16.87 10.59
C SER A 99 0.38 15.85 11.18
N TYR A 100 -0.68 15.49 10.47
CA TYR A 100 -1.62 14.45 10.91
C TYR A 100 -0.97 13.07 11.02
N GLY A 101 0.10 12.79 10.27
CA GLY A 101 0.92 11.60 10.48
C GLY A 101 1.52 11.49 11.89
N ARG A 102 1.64 12.61 12.62
CA ARG A 102 2.15 12.62 14.00
C ARG A 102 1.09 12.34 15.07
N PHE A 103 -0.19 12.20 14.68
CA PHE A 103 -1.29 11.97 15.62
C PHE A 103 -1.05 10.82 16.62
N PRO A 104 -0.48 9.66 16.22
CA PRO A 104 -0.19 8.56 17.15
C PRO A 104 0.80 8.90 18.25
N TYR A 105 1.63 9.94 18.06
CA TYR A 105 2.68 10.35 19.01
C TYR A 105 2.25 11.50 19.92
N GLN A 106 1.18 12.22 19.55
CA GLN A 106 0.73 13.36 20.33
C GLN A 106 0.09 12.92 21.66
N SER A 107 0.45 13.65 22.72
CA SER A 107 -0.15 13.52 24.06
C SER A 107 -0.80 14.85 24.45
N GLY A 108 -2.00 14.82 25.02
CA GLY A 108 -2.71 16.00 25.51
C GLY A 108 -3.26 16.90 24.38
N PHE A 109 -3.01 18.20 24.45
CA PHE A 109 -3.63 19.22 23.59
C PHE A 109 -3.11 19.30 22.15
N GLY A 110 -2.51 18.23 21.61
CA GLY A 110 -2.16 18.15 20.21
C GLY A 110 -0.99 19.07 19.75
N ARG A 111 -0.14 19.52 20.66
CA ARG A 111 1.02 20.32 20.30
C ARG A 111 2.13 19.44 19.71
N LEU A 112 2.65 19.87 18.55
CA LEU A 112 3.81 19.24 17.92
C LEU A 112 5.07 19.51 18.76
N THR A 113 5.83 18.45 19.01
CA THR A 113 7.16 18.55 19.62
C THR A 113 8.18 18.96 18.57
N LYS A 114 9.40 19.33 19.02
CA LYS A 114 10.52 19.60 18.11
C LYS A 114 10.81 18.39 17.21
N LYS A 115 10.77 17.17 17.77
CA LYS A 115 10.95 15.94 17.02
C LYS A 115 9.86 15.76 15.96
N ASP A 116 8.60 16.07 16.26
CA ASP A 116 7.51 15.96 15.27
C ASP A 116 7.74 16.89 14.08
N ILE A 117 8.22 18.10 14.32
CA ILE A 117 8.54 19.07 13.26
C ILE A 117 9.70 18.54 12.40
N GLU A 118 10.73 17.99 13.00
CA GLU A 118 11.88 17.39 12.28
C GLU A 118 11.42 16.21 11.38
N VAL A 119 10.51 15.36 11.88
CA VAL A 119 9.96 14.24 11.10
C VAL A 119 9.06 14.73 9.96
N ILE A 120 8.24 15.75 10.19
CA ILE A 120 7.41 16.37 9.15
C ILE A 120 8.31 16.94 8.04
N ASP A 121 9.35 17.69 8.43
CA ASP A 121 10.27 18.30 7.46
C ASP A 121 11.06 17.24 6.68
N TRP A 122 11.50 16.17 7.34
CA TRP A 122 12.09 15.01 6.67
C TRP A 122 11.13 14.35 5.68
N ALA A 123 9.87 14.11 6.06
CA ALA A 123 8.88 13.47 5.18
C ALA A 123 8.61 14.32 3.92
N LEU A 124 8.50 15.64 4.09
CA LEU A 124 8.36 16.59 3.00
C LEU A 124 9.59 16.63 2.08
N GLU A 125 10.79 16.55 2.64
CA GLU A 125 12.05 16.51 1.89
C GLU A 125 12.14 15.26 1.03
N VAL A 126 11.94 14.08 1.63
CA VAL A 126 12.06 12.77 0.96
C VAL A 126 11.05 12.62 -0.18
N THR A 127 9.86 13.23 -0.04
CA THR A 127 8.82 13.21 -1.09
C THR A 127 8.94 14.34 -2.10
N GLY A 128 9.94 15.23 -1.96
CA GLY A 128 10.13 16.38 -2.84
C GLY A 128 8.98 17.40 -2.77
N THR A 129 8.35 17.56 -1.60
CA THR A 129 7.19 18.44 -1.41
C THR A 129 7.43 19.59 -0.42
N LYS A 130 8.65 19.74 0.06
CA LYS A 130 9.04 20.73 1.09
C LYS A 130 8.76 22.19 0.67
N GLU A 131 8.99 22.51 -0.58
CA GLU A 131 8.71 23.85 -1.13
C GLU A 131 7.22 24.22 -1.09
N PHE A 132 6.33 23.22 -1.01
CA PHE A 132 4.89 23.41 -0.93
C PHE A 132 4.35 23.49 0.50
N LYS A 133 5.19 23.39 1.54
CA LYS A 133 4.79 23.25 2.95
C LYS A 133 3.69 24.21 3.38
N TYR A 134 3.73 25.46 2.91
CA TYR A 134 2.77 26.51 3.26
C TYR A 134 1.67 26.74 2.21
N LYS A 135 1.65 25.97 1.13
CA LYS A 135 0.60 26.06 0.10
C LYS A 135 -0.64 25.29 0.51
N PRO A 136 -1.84 25.73 0.12
CA PRO A 136 -3.06 24.95 0.25
C PRO A 136 -2.94 23.64 -0.54
N VAL A 137 -3.36 22.51 0.04
CA VAL A 137 -3.30 21.18 -0.60
C VAL A 137 -4.09 21.15 -1.92
N GLU A 138 -5.20 21.85 -1.97
CA GLU A 138 -6.08 21.95 -3.14
C GLU A 138 -5.44 22.69 -4.34
N SER A 139 -4.42 23.50 -4.10
CA SER A 139 -3.67 24.20 -5.17
C SER A 139 -2.65 23.31 -5.89
N LEU A 140 -2.43 22.10 -5.42
CA LEU A 140 -1.43 21.20 -5.97
C LEU A 140 -1.96 20.38 -7.15
N SER A 141 -1.06 20.01 -8.08
CA SER A 141 -1.37 19.01 -9.12
C SER A 141 -1.67 17.64 -8.48
N GLY A 142 -2.30 16.73 -9.25
CA GLY A 142 -2.59 15.36 -8.77
C GLY A 142 -1.36 14.64 -8.25
N GLY A 143 -0.25 14.67 -9.00
CA GLY A 143 1.00 14.02 -8.59
C GLY A 143 1.66 14.67 -7.36
N GLN A 144 1.65 16.01 -7.27
CA GLN A 144 2.13 16.72 -6.09
C GLN A 144 1.30 16.35 -4.86
N ARG A 145 -0.03 16.33 -5.00
CA ARG A 145 -0.95 15.97 -3.93
C ARG A 145 -0.73 14.54 -3.46
N GLN A 146 -0.54 13.60 -4.38
CA GLN A 146 -0.25 12.20 -4.04
C GLN A 146 1.05 12.08 -3.22
N ARG A 147 2.10 12.81 -3.60
CA ARG A 147 3.36 12.84 -2.82
C ARG A 147 3.18 13.42 -1.43
N VAL A 148 2.31 14.41 -1.26
CA VAL A 148 1.98 14.98 0.06
C VAL A 148 1.25 13.96 0.94
N TRP A 149 0.32 13.18 0.39
CA TRP A 149 -0.35 12.11 1.12
C TRP A 149 0.65 10.99 1.53
N ILE A 150 1.61 10.66 0.65
CA ILE A 150 2.70 9.74 1.01
C ILE A 150 3.56 10.35 2.11
N ALA A 151 3.87 11.67 2.06
CA ALA A 151 4.60 12.35 3.13
C ALA A 151 3.87 12.24 4.48
N MET A 152 2.55 12.39 4.50
CA MET A 152 1.75 12.18 5.72
C MET A 152 1.90 10.75 6.26
N ALA A 153 1.81 9.73 5.40
CA ALA A 153 2.02 8.34 5.82
C ALA A 153 3.45 8.10 6.32
N LEU A 154 4.46 8.71 5.70
CA LEU A 154 5.86 8.63 6.14
C LEU A 154 6.11 9.34 7.48
N ALA A 155 5.42 10.47 7.71
CA ALA A 155 5.50 11.21 8.97
C ALA A 155 4.98 10.40 10.17
N GLN A 156 4.23 9.33 9.93
CA GLN A 156 3.81 8.39 10.98
C GLN A 156 4.96 7.50 11.48
N GLU A 157 6.15 7.49 10.82
CA GLU A 157 7.35 6.73 11.20
C GLU A 157 7.10 5.22 11.44
N THR A 158 6.22 4.61 10.66
CA THR A 158 5.89 3.19 10.79
C THR A 158 6.85 2.31 10.01
N GLU A 159 7.01 1.07 10.44
CA GLU A 159 7.83 0.07 9.75
C GLU A 159 7.09 -0.59 8.58
N ILE A 160 5.75 -0.59 8.62
CA ILE A 160 4.91 -1.15 7.56
C ILE A 160 4.04 -0.03 6.98
N ILE A 161 4.01 0.06 5.66
CA ILE A 161 3.21 1.05 4.93
C ILE A 161 2.32 0.32 3.93
N PHE A 162 1.02 0.56 4.04
CA PHE A 162 0.00 0.09 3.10
C PHE A 162 -0.42 1.23 2.17
N LEU A 163 -0.51 0.94 0.86
CA LEU A 163 -0.93 1.91 -0.14
C LEU A 163 -1.97 1.27 -1.06
N ASP A 164 -3.15 1.83 -1.07
CA ASP A 164 -4.23 1.38 -1.94
C ASP A 164 -4.20 2.19 -3.23
N GLU A 165 -3.67 1.59 -4.30
CA GLU A 165 -3.54 2.18 -5.64
C GLU A 165 -2.79 3.54 -5.66
N PRO A 166 -1.55 3.62 -5.18
CA PRO A 166 -0.84 4.89 -5.01
C PRO A 166 -0.50 5.60 -6.33
N THR A 167 -0.65 4.92 -7.46
CA THR A 167 -0.30 5.44 -8.81
C THR A 167 -1.51 5.79 -9.66
N THR A 168 -2.73 5.57 -9.17
CA THR A 168 -3.97 5.84 -9.92
C THR A 168 -4.14 7.33 -10.20
N TYR A 169 -4.64 7.69 -11.38
CA TYR A 169 -4.84 9.06 -11.91
C TYR A 169 -3.54 9.87 -12.14
N LEU A 170 -2.39 9.22 -12.15
CA LEU A 170 -1.11 9.86 -12.45
C LEU A 170 -0.62 9.49 -13.85
N ASP A 171 0.11 10.39 -14.50
CA ASP A 171 0.85 10.07 -15.72
C ASP A 171 2.03 9.15 -15.42
N MET A 172 2.61 8.54 -16.48
CA MET A 172 3.67 7.53 -16.34
C MET A 172 4.90 8.03 -15.58
N ALA A 173 5.28 9.30 -15.76
CA ALA A 173 6.46 9.84 -15.09
C ALA A 173 6.22 9.93 -13.58
N HIS A 174 5.09 10.48 -13.16
CA HIS A 174 4.72 10.59 -11.75
C HIS A 174 4.47 9.22 -11.10
N GLN A 175 3.92 8.23 -11.84
CA GLN A 175 3.81 6.86 -11.35
C GLN A 175 5.18 6.26 -11.01
N LEU A 176 6.14 6.41 -11.93
CA LEU A 176 7.51 5.92 -11.73
C LEU A 176 8.20 6.62 -10.56
N GLU A 177 8.09 7.95 -10.44
CA GLU A 177 8.64 8.70 -9.31
C GLU A 177 8.17 8.17 -7.96
N ILE A 178 6.87 7.83 -7.84
CA ILE A 178 6.30 7.26 -6.62
C ILE A 178 6.83 5.86 -6.37
N LEU A 179 6.85 5.00 -7.37
CA LEU A 179 7.30 3.62 -7.20
C LEU A 179 8.82 3.56 -6.89
N GLU A 180 9.63 4.41 -7.50
CA GLU A 180 11.05 4.55 -7.20
C GLU A 180 11.28 5.12 -5.78
N LEU A 181 10.48 6.09 -5.35
CA LEU A 181 10.50 6.58 -3.97
C LEU A 181 10.22 5.45 -2.98
N LEU A 182 9.15 4.67 -3.19
CA LEU A 182 8.79 3.55 -2.34
C LEU A 182 9.89 2.48 -2.33
N GLN A 183 10.47 2.16 -3.48
CA GLN A 183 11.57 1.21 -3.58
C GLN A 183 12.82 1.70 -2.83
N ARG A 184 13.15 2.99 -2.93
CA ARG A 184 14.24 3.60 -2.18
C ARG A 184 14.01 3.51 -0.67
N LEU A 185 12.81 3.84 -0.18
CA LEU A 185 12.44 3.71 1.23
C LEU A 185 12.55 2.27 1.74
N ASN A 186 12.14 1.29 0.93
CA ASN A 186 12.31 -0.12 1.28
C ASN A 186 13.79 -0.49 1.38
N ARG A 187 14.60 -0.16 0.37
CA ARG A 187 16.01 -0.55 0.31
C ARG A 187 16.89 0.15 1.35
N GLU A 188 16.70 1.46 1.54
CA GLU A 188 17.56 2.26 2.41
C GLU A 188 17.13 2.21 3.88
N GLN A 189 15.83 2.07 4.15
CA GLN A 189 15.28 2.12 5.50
C GLN A 189 14.73 0.79 5.99
N GLY A 190 14.71 -0.25 5.15
CA GLY A 190 14.18 -1.57 5.50
C GLY A 190 12.68 -1.58 5.80
N ARG A 191 11.91 -0.65 5.23
CA ARG A 191 10.45 -0.59 5.44
C ARG A 191 9.75 -1.71 4.68
N THR A 192 8.78 -2.33 5.30
CA THR A 192 7.84 -3.25 4.61
C THR A 192 6.79 -2.41 3.90
N ILE A 193 6.62 -2.65 2.60
CA ILE A 193 5.65 -1.91 1.78
C ILE A 193 4.66 -2.90 1.20
N VAL A 194 3.37 -2.63 1.38
CA VAL A 194 2.28 -3.41 0.77
C VAL A 194 1.45 -2.47 -0.07
N MET A 195 1.33 -2.75 -1.36
CA MET A 195 0.58 -1.88 -2.26
C MET A 195 -0.32 -2.66 -3.22
N VAL A 196 -1.44 -2.07 -3.57
CA VAL A 196 -2.29 -2.53 -4.66
C VAL A 196 -1.86 -1.83 -5.94
N LEU A 197 -1.60 -2.59 -7.00
CA LEU A 197 -1.31 -2.04 -8.32
C LEU A 197 -2.20 -2.68 -9.38
N HIS A 198 -2.57 -1.88 -10.40
CA HIS A 198 -3.32 -2.36 -11.56
C HIS A 198 -2.40 -2.76 -12.73
N ASP A 199 -1.28 -2.06 -12.89
CA ASP A 199 -0.32 -2.34 -13.94
C ASP A 199 0.55 -3.54 -13.59
N LEU A 200 0.42 -4.61 -14.40
CA LEU A 200 1.14 -5.87 -14.19
C LEU A 200 2.66 -5.71 -14.33
N ASN A 201 3.10 -4.85 -15.24
CA ASN A 201 4.52 -4.64 -15.49
C ASN A 201 5.16 -3.80 -14.38
N GLN A 202 4.43 -2.82 -13.83
CA GLN A 202 4.87 -2.11 -12.63
C GLN A 202 4.91 -3.05 -11.41
N ALA A 203 3.88 -3.89 -11.22
CA ALA A 203 3.88 -4.89 -10.15
C ALA A 203 5.09 -5.83 -10.28
N ALA A 204 5.34 -6.38 -11.46
CA ALA A 204 6.48 -7.23 -11.75
C ALA A 204 7.82 -6.54 -11.45
N ARG A 205 7.98 -5.30 -11.91
CA ARG A 205 9.24 -4.56 -11.81
C ARG A 205 9.61 -4.20 -10.38
N PHE A 206 8.65 -3.72 -9.60
CA PHE A 206 8.90 -3.11 -8.29
C PHE A 206 8.68 -4.06 -7.11
N ALA A 207 7.87 -5.12 -7.24
CA ALA A 207 7.62 -6.04 -6.15
C ALA A 207 8.76 -7.07 -5.96
N ASP A 208 8.94 -7.47 -4.70
CA ASP A 208 9.71 -8.65 -4.30
C ASP A 208 8.78 -9.85 -4.13
N TYR A 209 7.54 -9.60 -3.71
CA TYR A 209 6.50 -10.59 -3.47
C TYR A 209 5.17 -10.12 -4.06
N ILE A 210 4.44 -11.01 -4.72
CA ILE A 210 3.16 -10.69 -5.36
C ILE A 210 2.08 -11.62 -4.85
N ILE A 211 0.91 -11.08 -4.55
CA ILE A 211 -0.29 -11.81 -4.19
C ILE A 211 -1.34 -11.58 -5.28
N ALA A 212 -1.70 -12.62 -6.00
CA ALA A 212 -2.71 -12.56 -7.06
C ALA A 212 -4.05 -13.05 -6.53
N LEU A 213 -5.04 -12.14 -6.52
CA LEU A 213 -6.39 -12.35 -6.01
C LEU A 213 -7.42 -12.45 -7.15
N LYS A 214 -8.38 -13.37 -6.99
CA LYS A 214 -9.61 -13.43 -7.79
C LYS A 214 -10.79 -13.82 -6.91
N ASP A 215 -11.89 -13.09 -7.02
CA ASP A 215 -13.16 -13.40 -6.34
C ASP A 215 -13.01 -13.67 -4.83
N GLY A 216 -12.13 -12.92 -4.15
CA GLY A 216 -11.87 -13.04 -2.72
C GLY A 216 -10.91 -14.15 -2.31
N GLU A 217 -10.33 -14.89 -3.27
CA GLU A 217 -9.41 -16.00 -3.03
C GLU A 217 -8.01 -15.73 -3.59
N ILE A 218 -6.98 -16.34 -3.00
CA ILE A 218 -5.62 -16.32 -3.53
C ILE A 218 -5.51 -17.35 -4.66
N VAL A 219 -5.25 -16.88 -5.87
CA VAL A 219 -4.90 -17.77 -6.98
C VAL A 219 -3.44 -18.22 -6.90
N LYS A 220 -2.55 -17.29 -6.56
CA LYS A 220 -1.11 -17.55 -6.37
C LYS A 220 -0.50 -16.43 -5.53
N ALA A 221 0.48 -16.81 -4.71
CA ALA A 221 1.35 -15.88 -4.00
C ALA A 221 2.79 -16.38 -4.08
N GLY A 222 3.76 -15.46 -4.28
CA GLY A 222 5.15 -15.82 -4.44
C GLY A 222 5.98 -14.68 -5.03
N ASN A 223 7.17 -15.02 -5.52
CA ASN A 223 8.00 -14.07 -6.24
C ASN A 223 7.42 -13.76 -7.64
N CYS A 224 8.05 -12.82 -8.34
CA CYS A 224 7.59 -12.37 -9.64
C CYS A 224 7.47 -13.51 -10.68
N GLU A 225 8.45 -14.44 -10.70
CA GLU A 225 8.46 -15.59 -11.62
C GLU A 225 7.28 -16.54 -11.39
N GLU A 226 6.91 -16.72 -10.14
CA GLU A 226 5.84 -17.65 -9.74
C GLU A 226 4.44 -17.09 -10.05
N VAL A 227 4.31 -15.76 -10.14
CA VAL A 227 2.99 -15.10 -10.27
C VAL A 227 2.78 -14.51 -11.65
N ILE A 228 3.79 -13.85 -12.23
CA ILE A 228 3.68 -13.22 -13.55
C ILE A 228 4.00 -14.25 -14.65
N ASN A 229 3.04 -15.11 -14.92
CA ASN A 229 3.10 -16.11 -15.97
C ASN A 229 1.72 -16.32 -16.61
N HIS A 230 1.71 -16.95 -17.78
CA HIS A 230 0.49 -17.17 -18.58
C HIS A 230 -0.64 -17.82 -17.77
N GLU A 231 -0.34 -18.91 -17.03
CA GLU A 231 -1.38 -19.67 -16.32
C GLU A 231 -2.06 -18.87 -15.21
N VAL A 232 -1.26 -18.15 -14.40
CA VAL A 232 -1.77 -17.33 -13.30
C VAL A 232 -2.55 -16.14 -13.84
N LEU A 233 -2.01 -15.41 -14.83
CA LEU A 233 -2.68 -14.25 -15.42
C LEU A 233 -3.97 -14.63 -16.15
N LYS A 234 -3.97 -15.79 -16.82
CA LYS A 234 -5.19 -16.37 -17.41
C LYS A 234 -6.28 -16.61 -16.36
N LYS A 235 -5.92 -17.21 -15.23
CA LYS A 235 -6.86 -17.48 -14.12
C LYS A 235 -7.37 -16.19 -13.49
N VAL A 236 -6.48 -15.24 -13.19
CA VAL A 236 -6.82 -14.02 -12.45
C VAL A 236 -7.60 -13.03 -13.27
N PHE A 237 -7.16 -12.76 -14.52
CA PHE A 237 -7.69 -11.69 -15.36
C PHE A 237 -8.54 -12.18 -16.55
N SER A 238 -8.61 -13.50 -16.79
CA SER A 238 -9.29 -14.09 -17.96
C SER A 238 -8.72 -13.55 -19.28
N ILE A 239 -7.39 -13.48 -19.38
CA ILE A 239 -6.64 -13.02 -20.55
C ILE A 239 -5.64 -14.08 -21.01
N ASP A 240 -5.39 -14.11 -22.29
CA ASP A 240 -4.30 -14.83 -22.93
C ASP A 240 -3.09 -13.88 -23.05
N THR A 241 -1.92 -14.29 -22.53
CA THR A 241 -0.77 -13.38 -22.38
C THR A 241 0.51 -13.97 -22.98
N GLU A 242 1.31 -13.11 -23.61
CA GLU A 242 2.70 -13.41 -23.92
C GLU A 242 3.62 -12.77 -22.88
N ILE A 243 4.46 -13.59 -22.26
CA ILE A 243 5.40 -13.17 -21.22
C ILE A 243 6.81 -13.14 -21.80
N GLY A 244 7.47 -12.00 -21.65
CA GLY A 244 8.89 -11.80 -21.96
C GLY A 244 9.69 -11.39 -20.74
N ARG A 245 10.81 -10.73 -21.00
CA ARG A 245 11.71 -10.21 -19.95
C ARG A 245 11.88 -8.70 -20.06
N ASP A 246 11.75 -8.00 -18.97
CA ASP A 246 12.12 -6.59 -18.87
C ASP A 246 13.63 -6.45 -19.08
N PRO A 247 14.11 -5.72 -20.11
CA PRO A 247 15.53 -5.62 -20.43
C PRO A 247 16.37 -4.93 -19.35
N ARG A 248 15.75 -4.19 -18.42
CA ARG A 248 16.44 -3.48 -17.34
C ARG A 248 16.54 -4.30 -16.05
N THR A 249 15.52 -5.10 -15.74
CA THR A 249 15.44 -5.82 -14.46
C THR A 249 15.55 -7.33 -14.62
N ASN A 250 15.45 -7.83 -15.86
CA ASN A 250 15.35 -9.25 -16.22
C ASN A 250 14.17 -9.98 -15.57
N LYS A 251 13.23 -9.26 -14.96
CA LYS A 251 11.99 -9.82 -14.39
C LYS A 251 10.97 -10.14 -15.50
N PRO A 252 9.99 -11.04 -15.26
CA PRO A 252 8.90 -11.30 -16.19
C PRO A 252 8.14 -10.00 -16.51
N MET A 253 7.76 -9.86 -17.77
CA MET A 253 7.01 -8.73 -18.28
C MET A 253 5.91 -9.23 -19.22
N CYS A 254 4.69 -8.76 -19.05
CA CYS A 254 3.60 -8.99 -20.01
C CYS A 254 3.84 -8.10 -21.23
N ILE A 255 4.14 -8.73 -22.39
CA ILE A 255 4.41 -8.02 -23.66
C ILE A 255 3.10 -7.62 -24.31
N THR A 256 2.19 -8.59 -24.44
CA THR A 256 0.87 -8.40 -25.05
C THR A 256 -0.16 -9.35 -24.43
N TYR A 257 -1.43 -9.04 -24.60
CA TYR A 257 -2.52 -9.89 -24.14
C TYR A 257 -3.77 -9.69 -24.97
N ASN A 258 -4.60 -10.74 -25.04
CA ASN A 258 -5.92 -10.74 -25.65
C ASN A 258 -6.96 -11.21 -24.62
N LEU A 259 -8.23 -10.89 -24.86
CA LEU A 259 -9.33 -11.52 -24.11
C LEU A 259 -9.42 -12.99 -24.50
N LEU A 260 -9.81 -13.82 -23.53
CA LEU A 260 -10.10 -15.24 -23.75
C LEU A 260 -11.45 -15.43 -24.41
#